data_230bc9780f8702439c845b48d0f56755
#
_entry.id   230bc9780f8702439c845b48d0f56755
#
_cell.length_a   1.000
_cell.length_b   1.000
_cell.length_c   1.000
_cell.angle_alpha   90.00
_cell.angle_beta   90.00
_cell.angle_gamma   90.00
#
_symmetry.space_group_name_H-M   'P 1'
#
loop_
_entity.id
_entity.type
_entity.pdbx_description
1 polymer ?
#
loop_
_entity_poly.entity_id
_entity_poly.type
_entity_poly.pdbx_seq_one_letter_code
_entity_poly.pdbx_strand_id
1 'polypeptide(L)'
;LESIPFQRILSQRKNKFENAIVVSAGPSLTKQLPLLKAYQDKAVIFCADGALSMLEKEGIVPDYVTNLDFTDLAMKFFQNKENKTSLNVLSCATHLSLVHFLDNKSVVLRDDPLYQRFNLNDFGYIDTGTHVSHFSYTLALALGFKNIIMIGQDLAFDEEGNSHSKGFDFGEKFSGEENIDKLKVPAYAGKGEVLTHITWNDYRIKLEYLFACNDQKAKF
;
A
#
# COMPACT_ATOMS: atom_id res chain seq x y z
N LEU A 1 11.51 -18.35 11.30
CA LEU A 1 11.09 -17.01 10.85
C LEU A 1 10.55 -16.25 12.06
N GLU A 2 11.27 -15.25 12.54
CA GLU A 2 10.77 -14.39 13.62
C GLU A 2 9.78 -13.38 13.01
N SER A 3 8.49 -13.68 13.12
CA SER A 3 7.38 -12.85 12.66
C SER A 3 6.41 -12.64 13.82
N ILE A 4 5.94 -11.42 14.00
CA ILE A 4 4.88 -11.15 14.98
C ILE A 4 3.59 -11.79 14.46
N PRO A 5 2.92 -12.66 15.23
CA PRO A 5 1.66 -13.25 14.80
C PRO A 5 0.61 -12.16 14.48
N PHE A 6 0.05 -12.18 13.28
CA PHE A 6 -0.89 -11.13 12.86
C PHE A 6 -2.16 -11.11 13.70
N GLN A 7 -2.61 -12.27 14.18
CA GLN A 7 -3.74 -12.35 15.11
C GLN A 7 -3.50 -11.57 16.40
N ARG A 8 -2.25 -11.52 16.86
CA ARG A 8 -1.87 -10.68 18.02
C ARG A 8 -2.04 -9.19 17.70
N ILE A 9 -1.64 -8.77 16.49
CA ILE A 9 -1.80 -7.37 16.05
C ILE A 9 -3.30 -7.03 15.96
N LEU A 10 -4.12 -7.89 15.36
CA LEU A 10 -5.57 -7.72 15.27
C LEU A 10 -6.19 -7.58 16.66
N SER A 11 -5.87 -8.47 17.59
CA SER A 11 -6.46 -8.43 18.94
C SER A 11 -6.09 -7.18 19.73
N GLN A 12 -4.89 -6.65 19.51
CA GLN A 12 -4.39 -5.47 20.24
C GLN A 12 -4.87 -4.16 19.64
N ARG A 13 -5.09 -4.09 18.32
CA ARG A 13 -5.28 -2.83 17.58
C ARG A 13 -6.64 -2.69 16.89
N LYS A 14 -7.39 -3.78 16.74
CA LYS A 14 -8.70 -3.75 16.09
C LYS A 14 -9.67 -2.81 16.79
N ASN A 15 -10.32 -1.96 16.00
CA ASN A 15 -11.34 -0.97 16.44
C ASN A 15 -10.83 0.08 17.46
N LYS A 16 -9.52 0.29 17.56
CA LYS A 16 -8.94 1.31 18.47
C LYS A 16 -8.71 2.66 17.81
N PHE A 17 -8.83 2.74 16.50
CA PHE A 17 -8.57 3.93 15.72
C PHE A 17 -9.75 4.23 14.79
N GLU A 18 -9.96 5.50 14.44
CA GLU A 18 -11.02 5.92 13.54
C GLU A 18 -10.50 6.26 12.14
N ASN A 19 -9.36 6.95 12.07
CA ASN A 19 -8.84 7.49 10.82
C ASN A 19 -7.57 6.78 10.38
N ALA A 20 -7.53 6.38 9.12
CA ALA A 20 -6.35 5.86 8.45
C ALA A 20 -6.03 6.68 7.20
N ILE A 21 -4.74 6.83 6.90
CA ILE A 21 -4.27 7.37 5.63
C ILE A 21 -3.45 6.28 4.94
N VAL A 22 -3.87 5.86 3.75
CA VAL A 22 -3.13 4.93 2.91
C VAL A 22 -2.34 5.74 1.89
N VAL A 23 -1.03 5.58 1.89
CA VAL A 23 -0.10 6.35 1.08
C VAL A 23 0.51 5.46 -0.01
N SER A 24 0.34 5.85 -1.26
CA SER A 24 0.92 5.23 -2.44
C SER A 24 1.85 6.18 -3.18
N ALA A 25 2.68 5.66 -4.08
CA ALA A 25 3.77 6.39 -4.72
C ALA A 25 3.39 7.11 -6.03
N GLY A 26 2.11 7.28 -6.33
CA GLY A 26 1.66 7.93 -7.56
C GLY A 26 2.06 9.41 -7.66
N PRO A 27 2.05 10.01 -8.86
CA PRO A 27 2.58 11.35 -9.10
C PRO A 27 1.99 12.45 -8.23
N SER A 28 0.72 12.33 -7.82
CA SER A 28 0.04 13.31 -6.97
C SER A 28 0.59 13.40 -5.56
N LEU A 29 1.30 12.36 -5.07
CA LEU A 29 1.80 12.31 -3.70
C LEU A 29 2.69 13.51 -3.37
N THR A 30 3.55 13.93 -4.28
CA THR A 30 4.44 15.10 -4.08
C THR A 30 3.67 16.34 -3.61
N LYS A 31 2.50 16.59 -4.19
CA LYS A 31 1.64 17.75 -3.82
C LYS A 31 0.91 17.54 -2.49
N GLN A 32 0.75 16.30 -2.06
CA GLN A 32 -0.01 15.92 -0.87
C GLN A 32 0.87 15.78 0.38
N LEU A 33 2.19 15.61 0.22
CA LEU A 33 3.14 15.43 1.33
C LEU A 33 3.07 16.54 2.40
N PRO A 34 2.98 17.83 2.08
CA PRO A 34 2.86 18.88 3.09
C PRO A 34 1.60 18.74 3.95
N LEU A 35 0.50 18.33 3.32
CA LEU A 35 -0.75 18.09 4.03
C LEU A 35 -0.64 16.84 4.92
N LEU A 36 -0.07 15.75 4.40
CA LEU A 36 0.18 14.55 5.17
C LEU A 36 1.03 14.85 6.41
N LYS A 37 2.10 15.64 6.24
CA LYS A 37 2.96 16.09 7.36
C LYS A 37 2.19 16.82 8.44
N ALA A 38 1.26 17.71 8.06
CA ALA A 38 0.44 18.48 9.00
C ALA A 38 -0.60 17.61 9.75
N TYR A 39 -0.94 16.45 9.22
CA TYR A 39 -1.96 15.55 9.78
C TYR A 39 -1.42 14.21 10.28
N GLN A 40 -0.10 13.98 10.24
CA GLN A 40 0.49 12.69 10.60
C GLN A 40 0.13 12.22 12.03
N ASP A 41 -0.08 13.13 12.96
CA ASP A 41 -0.42 12.79 14.36
C ASP A 41 -1.94 12.59 14.59
N LYS A 42 -2.77 12.71 13.53
CA LYS A 42 -4.24 12.63 13.61
C LYS A 42 -4.82 11.37 12.95
N ALA A 43 -4.00 10.58 12.32
CA ALA A 43 -4.40 9.35 11.65
C ALA A 43 -3.26 8.32 11.71
N VAL A 44 -3.62 7.06 11.59
CA VAL A 44 -2.64 5.97 11.42
C VAL A 44 -2.24 5.89 9.94
N ILE A 45 -0.95 5.89 9.67
CA ILE A 45 -0.40 5.92 8.31
C ILE A 45 -0.02 4.51 7.86
N PHE A 46 -0.64 4.08 6.77
CA PHE A 46 -0.29 2.87 6.03
C PHE A 46 0.46 3.26 4.78
N CYS A 47 1.68 2.83 4.64
CA CYS A 47 2.55 3.15 3.52
C CYS A 47 2.73 1.92 2.61
N ALA A 48 2.41 2.07 1.33
CA ALA A 48 2.91 1.15 0.33
C ALA A 48 4.45 1.30 0.25
N ASP A 49 5.18 0.20 0.16
CA ASP A 49 6.65 0.16 0.17
C ASP A 49 7.30 1.19 -0.76
N GLY A 50 6.80 1.32 -1.99
CA GLY A 50 7.29 2.31 -2.95
C GLY A 50 7.16 3.77 -2.52
N ALA A 51 6.31 4.10 -1.53
CA ALA A 51 6.16 5.44 -1.02
C ALA A 51 7.11 5.76 0.16
N LEU A 52 7.78 4.75 0.73
CA LEU A 52 8.54 4.88 1.97
C LEU A 52 9.65 5.94 1.89
N SER A 53 10.42 5.96 0.81
CA SER A 53 11.51 6.94 0.62
C SER A 53 11.02 8.38 0.64
N MET A 54 9.83 8.63 0.09
CA MET A 54 9.27 9.97 0.02
C MET A 54 8.79 10.44 1.39
N LEU A 55 8.20 9.55 2.18
CA LEU A 55 7.78 9.85 3.55
C LEU A 55 8.99 10.13 4.44
N GLU A 56 10.03 9.30 4.37
CA GLU A 56 11.26 9.48 5.16
C GLU A 56 11.97 10.82 4.88
N LYS A 57 12.05 11.23 3.60
CA LYS A 57 12.61 12.54 3.22
C LYS A 57 11.88 13.72 3.85
N GLU A 58 10.59 13.58 4.07
CA GLU A 58 9.75 14.58 4.76
C GLU A 58 9.74 14.39 6.29
N GLY A 59 10.47 13.40 6.81
CA GLY A 59 10.47 13.07 8.24
C GLY A 59 9.10 12.57 8.72
N ILE A 60 8.35 11.89 7.87
CA ILE A 60 7.08 11.23 8.19
C ILE A 60 7.38 9.76 8.42
N VAL A 61 7.03 9.25 9.59
CA VAL A 61 7.20 7.84 9.94
C VAL A 61 5.86 7.14 9.84
N PRO A 62 5.66 6.20 8.89
CA PRO A 62 4.42 5.45 8.82
C PRO A 62 4.31 4.45 9.97
N ASP A 63 3.09 4.15 10.40
CA ASP A 63 2.83 3.12 11.40
C ASP A 63 2.97 1.72 10.82
N TYR A 64 2.52 1.55 9.58
CA TYR A 64 2.58 0.29 8.85
C TYR A 64 3.22 0.49 7.47
N VAL A 65 4.07 -0.45 7.07
CA VAL A 65 4.57 -0.56 5.70
C VAL A 65 4.12 -1.90 5.13
N THR A 66 3.49 -1.89 3.98
CA THR A 66 3.01 -3.12 3.32
C THR A 66 3.86 -3.48 2.11
N ASN A 67 4.08 -4.77 1.92
CA ASN A 67 4.73 -5.32 0.73
C ASN A 67 4.08 -6.65 0.32
N LEU A 68 3.95 -6.86 -0.97
CA LEU A 68 3.47 -8.11 -1.56
C LEU A 68 4.33 -8.58 -2.75
N ASP A 69 5.44 -7.91 -3.01
CA ASP A 69 6.28 -8.19 -4.18
C ASP A 69 7.08 -9.49 -3.98
N PHE A 70 6.97 -10.38 -4.95
CA PHE A 70 7.65 -11.67 -4.97
C PHE A 70 9.07 -11.59 -5.57
N THR A 71 9.51 -10.40 -5.99
CA THR A 71 10.85 -10.18 -6.53
C THR A 71 11.77 -9.53 -5.49
N ASP A 72 13.07 -9.68 -5.66
CA ASP A 72 14.08 -9.05 -4.81
C ASP A 72 14.21 -7.53 -5.05
N LEU A 73 13.61 -7.01 -6.13
CA LEU A 73 13.57 -5.59 -6.43
C LEU A 73 12.99 -4.76 -5.27
N ALA A 74 12.03 -5.33 -4.54
CA ALA A 74 11.46 -4.69 -3.35
C ALA A 74 12.50 -4.32 -2.29
N MET A 75 13.65 -5.00 -2.24
CA MET A 75 14.75 -4.66 -1.33
C MET A 75 15.21 -3.21 -1.49
N LYS A 76 15.13 -2.64 -2.70
CA LYS A 76 15.55 -1.27 -2.96
C LYS A 76 14.75 -0.24 -2.16
N PHE A 77 13.49 -0.51 -1.89
CA PHE A 77 12.63 0.36 -1.08
C PHE A 77 13.03 0.39 0.41
N PHE A 78 13.79 -0.60 0.88
CA PHE A 78 14.15 -0.74 2.30
C PHE A 78 15.65 -0.59 2.56
N GLN A 79 16.49 -0.73 1.53
CA GLN A 79 17.94 -0.53 1.67
C GLN A 79 18.24 0.92 2.07
N ASN A 80 19.13 1.09 3.04
CA ASN A 80 19.54 2.40 3.56
C ASN A 80 18.42 3.22 4.23
N LYS A 81 17.35 2.58 4.67
CA LYS A 81 16.28 3.25 5.42
C LYS A 81 16.58 3.24 6.91
N GLU A 82 16.36 4.39 7.55
CA GLU A 82 16.55 4.56 8.99
C GLU A 82 15.31 4.13 9.80
N ASN A 83 14.17 3.99 9.13
CA ASN A 83 12.92 3.69 9.79
C ASN A 83 12.87 2.24 10.32
N LYS A 84 13.08 2.11 11.62
CA LYS A 84 13.00 0.83 12.35
C LYS A 84 11.74 0.71 13.22
N THR A 85 10.88 1.72 13.22
CA THR A 85 9.73 1.79 14.13
C THR A 85 8.43 1.31 13.52
N SER A 86 8.29 1.41 12.20
CA SER A 86 7.12 0.90 11.47
C SER A 86 7.01 -0.62 11.59
N LEU A 87 5.78 -1.10 11.67
CA LEU A 87 5.51 -2.53 11.50
C LEU A 87 5.39 -2.87 10.02
N ASN A 88 6.27 -3.72 9.53
CA ASN A 88 6.21 -4.21 8.16
C ASN A 88 5.20 -5.36 8.08
N VAL A 89 4.11 -5.19 7.34
CA VAL A 89 3.12 -6.26 7.11
C VAL A 89 3.32 -6.79 5.71
N LEU A 90 3.78 -8.04 5.65
CA LEU A 90 4.24 -8.69 4.43
C LEU A 90 3.23 -9.76 4.00
N SER A 91 2.93 -9.81 2.72
CA SER A 91 2.22 -10.96 2.14
C SER A 91 3.10 -12.20 2.21
N CYS A 92 2.48 -13.38 2.29
CA CYS A 92 3.20 -14.65 2.14
C CYS A 92 3.90 -14.83 0.78
N ALA A 93 3.56 -13.98 -0.21
CA ALA A 93 4.23 -13.93 -1.52
C ALA A 93 5.49 -13.06 -1.51
N THR A 94 5.72 -12.24 -0.48
CA THR A 94 6.89 -11.36 -0.40
C THR A 94 8.19 -12.16 -0.52
N HIS A 95 9.15 -11.63 -1.29
CA HIS A 95 10.43 -12.30 -1.53
C HIS A 95 11.20 -12.54 -0.23
N LEU A 96 11.78 -13.72 -0.08
CA LEU A 96 12.44 -14.16 1.16
C LEU A 96 13.58 -13.25 1.60
N SER A 97 14.32 -12.64 0.67
CA SER A 97 15.38 -11.69 1.01
C SER A 97 14.85 -10.54 1.86
N LEU A 98 13.71 -9.97 1.49
CA LEU A 98 13.07 -8.89 2.24
C LEU A 98 12.52 -9.39 3.58
N VAL A 99 11.92 -10.57 3.59
CA VAL A 99 11.42 -11.19 4.84
C VAL A 99 12.54 -11.39 5.85
N HIS A 100 13.74 -11.81 5.40
CA HIS A 100 14.90 -11.97 6.28
C HIS A 100 15.55 -10.64 6.68
N PHE A 101 15.50 -9.65 5.81
CA PHE A 101 16.12 -8.34 6.04
C PHE A 101 15.41 -7.51 7.12
N LEU A 102 14.08 -7.59 7.19
CA LEU A 102 13.27 -6.78 8.09
C LEU A 102 13.14 -7.43 9.48
N ASP A 103 13.40 -6.66 10.54
CA ASP A 103 13.28 -7.12 11.93
C ASP A 103 11.84 -7.03 12.46
N ASN A 104 11.23 -5.85 12.34
CA ASN A 104 9.87 -5.59 12.84
C ASN A 104 8.83 -5.93 11.77
N LYS A 105 8.41 -7.18 11.72
CA LYS A 105 7.54 -7.69 10.66
C LYS A 105 6.42 -8.60 11.15
N SER A 106 5.34 -8.61 10.37
CA SER A 106 4.27 -9.62 10.44
C SER A 106 4.01 -10.15 9.03
N VAL A 107 3.99 -11.47 8.89
CA VAL A 107 3.62 -12.12 7.63
C VAL A 107 2.16 -12.53 7.71
N VAL A 108 1.38 -12.20 6.67
CA VAL A 108 -0.03 -12.58 6.55
C VAL A 108 -0.23 -13.48 5.35
N LEU A 109 -1.20 -14.37 5.47
CA LEU A 109 -1.64 -15.25 4.39
C LEU A 109 -2.71 -14.54 3.55
N ARG A 110 -2.77 -14.89 2.29
CA ARG A 110 -3.84 -14.46 1.41
C ARG A 110 -5.18 -15.08 1.87
N ASP A 111 -6.23 -14.26 1.93
CA ASP A 111 -7.58 -14.73 2.20
C ASP A 111 -8.14 -15.47 0.97
N ASP A 112 -7.79 -16.72 0.88
CA ASP A 112 -8.07 -17.63 -0.22
C ASP A 112 -8.37 -19.03 0.34
N PRO A 113 -9.34 -19.77 -0.20
CA PRO A 113 -9.69 -21.12 0.28
C PRO A 113 -8.51 -22.09 0.29
N LEU A 114 -7.52 -21.93 -0.61
CA LEU A 114 -6.33 -22.77 -0.64
C LEU A 114 -5.47 -22.54 0.61
N TYR A 115 -5.20 -21.28 0.96
CA TYR A 115 -4.39 -20.94 2.14
C TYR A 115 -5.11 -21.30 3.44
N GLN A 116 -6.42 -21.12 3.50
CA GLN A 116 -7.24 -21.47 4.68
C GLN A 116 -7.15 -22.96 5.03
N ARG A 117 -6.95 -23.83 4.03
CA ARG A 117 -6.80 -25.28 4.26
C ARG A 117 -5.57 -25.67 5.08
N PHE A 118 -4.55 -24.80 5.12
CA PHE A 118 -3.34 -25.07 5.92
C PHE A 118 -3.54 -24.80 7.42
N ASN A 119 -4.64 -24.18 7.85
CA ASN A 119 -4.96 -23.86 9.24
C ASN A 119 -3.86 -23.06 9.97
N LEU A 120 -3.14 -22.22 9.25
CA LEU A 120 -2.06 -21.38 9.78
C LEU A 120 -2.64 -20.08 10.37
N ASN A 121 -3.57 -20.21 11.30
CA ASN A 121 -4.40 -19.10 11.80
C ASN A 121 -3.60 -18.01 12.53
N ASP A 122 -2.44 -18.33 13.10
CA ASP A 122 -1.59 -17.34 13.76
C ASP A 122 -1.04 -16.28 12.81
N PHE A 123 -0.87 -16.62 11.53
CA PHE A 123 -0.51 -15.64 10.50
C PHE A 123 -1.65 -14.71 10.14
N GLY A 124 -2.92 -15.15 10.27
CA GLY A 124 -4.09 -14.42 9.81
C GLY A 124 -4.23 -14.41 8.29
N TYR A 125 -5.44 -14.09 7.83
CA TYR A 125 -5.80 -14.08 6.41
C TYR A 125 -6.32 -12.69 6.04
N ILE A 126 -5.76 -12.11 4.95
CA ILE A 126 -6.18 -10.82 4.40
C ILE A 126 -6.26 -10.93 2.88
N ASP A 127 -7.30 -10.34 2.27
CA ASP A 127 -7.33 -10.13 0.82
C ASP A 127 -6.24 -9.10 0.45
N THR A 128 -5.06 -9.57 0.06
CA THR A 128 -3.95 -8.70 -0.33
C THR A 128 -4.19 -8.02 -1.69
N GLY A 129 -5.25 -8.40 -2.40
CA GLY A 129 -5.49 -7.90 -3.75
C GLY A 129 -4.38 -8.28 -4.72
N THR A 130 -4.18 -7.44 -5.71
CA THR A 130 -3.17 -7.59 -6.78
C THR A 130 -2.16 -6.43 -6.83
N HIS A 131 -2.33 -5.44 -5.96
CA HIS A 131 -1.46 -4.27 -5.86
C HIS A 131 -1.26 -3.90 -4.38
N VAL A 132 -0.11 -3.35 -4.03
CA VAL A 132 0.26 -3.05 -2.64
C VAL A 132 -0.72 -2.11 -1.95
N SER A 133 -1.34 -1.17 -2.68
CA SER A 133 -2.36 -0.28 -2.11
C SER A 133 -3.66 -1.00 -1.76
N HIS A 134 -4.03 -2.05 -2.51
CA HIS A 134 -5.17 -2.91 -2.13
C HIS A 134 -4.89 -3.55 -0.77
N PHE A 135 -3.68 -4.06 -0.60
CA PHE A 135 -3.26 -4.67 0.66
C PHE A 135 -3.25 -3.67 1.82
N SER A 136 -2.72 -2.46 1.63
CA SER A 136 -2.76 -1.41 2.66
C SER A 136 -4.19 -1.06 3.05
N TYR A 137 -5.10 -0.94 2.07
CA TYR A 137 -6.51 -0.65 2.29
C TYR A 137 -7.20 -1.77 3.07
N THR A 138 -7.06 -3.02 2.64
CA THR A 138 -7.70 -4.17 3.30
C THR A 138 -7.13 -4.44 4.69
N LEU A 139 -5.83 -4.14 4.90
CA LEU A 139 -5.22 -4.16 6.23
C LEU A 139 -5.88 -3.12 7.16
N ALA A 140 -6.06 -1.89 6.68
CA ALA A 140 -6.77 -0.86 7.45
C ALA A 140 -8.20 -1.29 7.79
N LEU A 141 -8.94 -1.87 6.85
CA LEU A 141 -10.27 -2.44 7.10
C LEU A 141 -10.23 -3.55 8.15
N ALA A 142 -9.29 -4.49 8.05
CA ALA A 142 -9.16 -5.60 9.00
C ALA A 142 -8.89 -5.11 10.42
N LEU A 143 -8.13 -4.00 10.57
CA LEU A 143 -7.87 -3.35 11.84
C LEU A 143 -9.07 -2.50 12.35
N GLY A 144 -10.12 -2.35 11.54
CA GLY A 144 -11.39 -1.73 11.95
C GLY A 144 -11.44 -0.22 11.83
N PHE A 145 -10.59 0.38 10.96
CA PHE A 145 -10.68 1.81 10.65
C PHE A 145 -12.00 2.14 9.96
N LYS A 146 -12.62 3.24 10.36
CA LYS A 146 -13.91 3.70 9.84
C LYS A 146 -13.78 4.72 8.73
N ASN A 147 -12.71 5.51 8.77
CA ASN A 147 -12.40 6.51 7.75
C ASN A 147 -11.04 6.16 7.15
N ILE A 148 -11.01 5.88 5.85
CA ILE A 148 -9.77 5.52 5.15
C ILE A 148 -9.58 6.52 4.01
N ILE A 149 -8.53 7.32 4.11
CA ILE A 149 -8.16 8.32 3.11
C ILE A 149 -7.03 7.76 2.27
N MET A 150 -7.20 7.75 0.94
CA MET A 150 -6.17 7.29 0.01
C MET A 150 -5.47 8.50 -0.62
N ILE A 151 -4.14 8.54 -0.58
CA ILE A 151 -3.33 9.58 -1.21
C ILE A 151 -2.23 8.98 -2.07
N GLY A 152 -1.83 9.68 -3.13
CA GLY A 152 -0.86 9.16 -4.09
C GLY A 152 -1.35 7.93 -4.87
N GLN A 153 -2.67 7.71 -4.91
CA GLN A 153 -3.28 6.54 -5.55
C GLN A 153 -3.77 6.90 -6.96
N ASP A 154 -2.85 7.30 -7.82
CA ASP A 154 -3.20 7.81 -9.14
C ASP A 154 -3.56 6.71 -10.14
N LEU A 155 -2.76 5.63 -10.19
CA LEU A 155 -2.86 4.57 -11.19
C LEU A 155 -2.94 5.13 -12.62
N ALA A 156 -2.26 6.24 -12.84
CA ALA A 156 -2.26 7.02 -14.07
C ALA A 156 -0.94 7.79 -14.20
N PHE A 157 -0.62 8.18 -15.41
CA PHE A 157 0.50 9.09 -15.68
C PHE A 157 0.03 10.54 -15.46
N ASP A 158 0.96 11.38 -14.98
CA ASP A 158 0.74 12.82 -14.95
C ASP A 158 0.90 13.45 -16.36
N GLU A 159 0.74 14.78 -16.45
CA GLU A 159 0.87 15.53 -17.71
C GLU A 159 2.29 15.48 -18.30
N GLU A 160 3.31 15.23 -17.46
CA GLU A 160 4.72 15.10 -17.85
C GLU A 160 5.09 13.65 -18.23
N GLY A 161 4.15 12.73 -18.09
CA GLY A 161 4.33 11.30 -18.34
C GLY A 161 5.04 10.56 -17.21
N ASN A 162 5.06 11.12 -16.00
CA ASN A 162 5.58 10.42 -14.85
C ASN A 162 4.57 9.40 -14.33
N SER A 163 5.07 8.27 -13.91
CA SER A 163 4.32 7.15 -13.35
C SER A 163 4.29 7.19 -11.82
N HIS A 164 5.30 7.84 -11.21
CA HIS A 164 5.50 7.93 -9.77
C HIS A 164 5.88 9.35 -9.35
N SER A 165 5.74 9.60 -8.07
CA SER A 165 6.14 10.84 -7.43
C SER A 165 7.64 11.09 -7.50
N LYS A 166 8.01 12.37 -7.41
CA LYS A 166 9.40 12.81 -7.31
C LYS A 166 10.09 12.13 -6.14
N GLY A 167 11.22 11.51 -6.45
CA GLY A 167 12.04 10.80 -5.46
C GLY A 167 11.71 9.33 -5.26
N PHE A 168 10.89 8.75 -6.13
CA PHE A 168 10.69 7.31 -6.18
C PHE A 168 12.00 6.57 -6.48
N ASP A 169 12.25 5.45 -5.77
CA ASP A 169 13.56 4.78 -5.78
C ASP A 169 14.00 4.25 -7.16
N PHE A 170 13.06 3.95 -8.06
CA PHE A 170 13.35 3.53 -9.45
C PHE A 170 13.26 4.67 -10.47
N GLY A 171 12.95 5.90 -10.03
CA GLY A 171 12.76 7.06 -10.89
C GLY A 171 11.30 7.31 -11.28
N GLU A 172 10.98 8.56 -11.51
CA GLU A 172 9.60 9.03 -11.69
C GLU A 172 8.89 8.42 -12.92
N LYS A 173 9.65 8.02 -13.95
CA LYS A 173 9.12 7.41 -15.18
C LYS A 173 9.14 5.89 -15.19
N PHE A 174 9.49 5.27 -14.06
CA PHE A 174 9.54 3.81 -13.96
C PHE A 174 8.13 3.23 -14.09
N SER A 175 7.94 2.36 -15.07
CA SER A 175 6.64 1.73 -15.34
C SER A 175 6.66 0.21 -15.16
N GLY A 176 7.84 -0.35 -14.92
CA GLY A 176 8.02 -1.81 -14.81
C GLY A 176 8.06 -2.55 -16.16
N GLU A 177 7.66 -1.90 -17.25
CA GLU A 177 7.60 -2.47 -18.59
C GLU A 177 8.06 -1.45 -19.63
N GLU A 178 8.86 -1.88 -20.63
CA GLU A 178 9.42 -0.98 -21.64
C GLU A 178 8.41 -0.58 -22.74
N ASN A 179 7.45 -1.44 -23.06
CA ASN A 179 6.45 -1.22 -24.12
C ASN A 179 5.04 -1.40 -23.55
N ILE A 180 4.53 -0.36 -22.91
CA ILE A 180 3.20 -0.38 -22.31
C ILE A 180 2.20 0.27 -23.25
N ASP A 181 1.15 -0.45 -23.60
CA ASP A 181 -0.01 0.11 -24.28
C ASP A 181 -0.77 1.05 -23.34
N LYS A 182 -0.65 2.36 -23.62
CA LYS A 182 -1.36 3.39 -22.87
C LYS A 182 -2.79 3.51 -23.37
N LEU A 183 -3.71 3.64 -22.42
CA LEU A 183 -5.12 3.89 -22.70
C LEU A 183 -5.62 5.13 -21.96
N LYS A 184 -6.63 5.78 -22.49
CA LYS A 184 -7.31 6.88 -21.83
C LYS A 184 -8.52 6.36 -21.08
N VAL A 185 -8.65 6.80 -19.84
CA VAL A 185 -9.80 6.51 -18.99
C VAL A 185 -10.34 7.78 -18.36
N PRO A 186 -11.63 7.84 -17.98
CA PRO A 186 -12.16 8.98 -17.24
C PRO A 186 -11.34 9.26 -15.98
N ALA A 187 -10.99 10.51 -15.75
CA ALA A 187 -10.34 10.94 -14.52
C ALA A 187 -11.30 10.85 -13.34
N TYR A 188 -10.74 10.77 -12.13
CA TYR A 188 -11.50 10.80 -10.88
C TYR A 188 -12.44 12.02 -10.85
N ALA A 189 -13.64 11.81 -10.33
CA ALA A 189 -14.71 12.80 -10.25
C ALA A 189 -15.19 13.36 -11.63
N GLY A 190 -14.95 12.61 -12.72
CA GLY A 190 -15.47 12.97 -14.06
C GLY A 190 -14.88 14.22 -14.68
N LYS A 191 -13.70 14.65 -14.24
CA LYS A 191 -13.02 15.85 -14.75
C LYS A 191 -11.99 15.51 -15.84
N GLY A 192 -12.48 15.19 -17.04
CA GLY A 192 -11.62 14.88 -18.19
C GLY A 192 -11.14 13.43 -18.23
N GLU A 193 -10.01 13.20 -18.90
CA GLU A 193 -9.39 11.89 -19.10
C GLU A 193 -7.95 11.90 -18.62
N VAL A 194 -7.46 10.75 -18.18
CA VAL A 194 -6.06 10.51 -17.82
C VAL A 194 -5.50 9.36 -18.63
N LEU A 195 -4.17 9.36 -18.83
CA LEU A 195 -3.45 8.23 -19.41
C LEU A 195 -3.11 7.23 -18.34
N THR A 196 -3.43 5.98 -18.60
CA THR A 196 -3.05 4.82 -17.78
C THR A 196 -2.56 3.68 -18.68
N HIS A 197 -2.37 2.50 -18.14
CA HIS A 197 -2.19 1.27 -18.91
C HIS A 197 -3.07 0.15 -18.36
N ILE A 198 -3.19 -0.93 -19.10
CA ILE A 198 -4.18 -1.97 -18.82
C ILE A 198 -4.06 -2.53 -17.39
N THR A 199 -2.84 -2.80 -16.93
CA THR A 199 -2.60 -3.37 -15.59
C THR A 199 -3.04 -2.40 -14.48
N TRP A 200 -2.72 -1.10 -14.61
CA TRP A 200 -3.15 -0.10 -13.62
C TRP A 200 -4.66 0.15 -13.66
N ASN A 201 -5.24 0.09 -14.85
CA ASN A 201 -6.69 0.16 -14.97
C ASN A 201 -7.37 -1.03 -14.27
N ASP A 202 -6.80 -2.23 -14.37
CA ASP A 202 -7.30 -3.40 -13.64
C ASP A 202 -7.14 -3.23 -12.12
N TYR A 203 -6.03 -2.64 -11.66
CA TYR A 203 -5.85 -2.30 -10.24
C TYR A 203 -6.90 -1.28 -9.78
N ARG A 204 -7.21 -0.27 -10.59
CA ARG A 204 -8.28 0.70 -10.31
C ARG A 204 -9.63 0.01 -10.18
N ILE A 205 -10.00 -0.83 -11.14
CA ILE A 205 -11.26 -1.57 -11.13
C ILE A 205 -11.36 -2.45 -9.87
N LYS A 206 -10.29 -3.16 -9.52
CA LYS A 206 -10.27 -3.97 -8.29
C LYS A 206 -10.40 -3.10 -7.04
N LEU A 207 -9.77 -1.93 -6.99
CA LEU A 207 -9.88 -1.03 -5.85
C LEU A 207 -11.31 -0.48 -5.69
N GLU A 208 -11.95 -0.06 -6.78
CA GLU A 208 -13.35 0.37 -6.79
C GLU A 208 -14.29 -0.75 -6.33
N TYR A 209 -14.03 -1.98 -6.76
CA TYR A 209 -14.76 -3.14 -6.28
C TYR A 209 -14.58 -3.35 -4.77
N LEU A 210 -13.37 -3.23 -4.25
CA LEU A 210 -13.10 -3.34 -2.81
C LEU A 210 -13.85 -2.25 -2.02
N PHE A 211 -13.92 -1.03 -2.55
CA PHE A 211 -14.70 0.05 -1.93
C PHE A 211 -16.20 -0.31 -1.90
N ALA A 212 -16.75 -0.68 -3.04
CA ALA A 212 -18.18 -1.05 -3.15
C ALA A 212 -18.56 -2.20 -2.21
N CYS A 213 -17.69 -3.21 -2.04
CA CYS A 213 -17.94 -4.33 -1.13
C CYS A 213 -17.83 -3.95 0.36
N ASN A 214 -17.24 -2.81 0.69
CA ASN A 214 -16.95 -2.42 2.07
C ASN A 214 -17.51 -1.04 2.46
N ASP A 215 -18.40 -0.47 1.67
CA ASP A 215 -19.00 0.87 1.88
C ASP A 215 -19.70 1.02 3.25
N GLN A 216 -20.24 -0.07 3.78
CA GLN A 216 -20.87 -0.10 5.10
C GLN A 216 -19.87 -0.27 6.26
N LYS A 217 -18.62 -0.66 5.97
CA LYS A 217 -17.59 -0.90 7.00
C LYS A 217 -16.71 0.33 7.21
N ALA A 218 -16.42 1.06 6.16
CA ALA A 218 -15.60 2.28 6.20
C ALA A 218 -16.04 3.29 5.15
N LYS A 219 -15.77 4.57 5.41
CA LYS A 219 -15.91 5.68 4.45
C LYS A 219 -14.55 5.93 3.77
N PHE A 220 -14.58 6.33 2.51
CA PHE A 220 -13.41 6.63 1.67
C PHE A 220 -13.42 8.07 1.22
#